data_4988c66df3eeadfa271d9f00b9d995db
#
_entry.id   4988c66df3eeadfa271d9f00b9d995db
#
_cell.length_a   1.000
_cell.length_b   1.000
_cell.length_c   1.000
_cell.angle_alpha   90.00
_cell.angle_beta   90.00
_cell.angle_gamma   90.00
#
_symmetry.space_group_name_H-M   'P 1'
#
loop_
_entity.id
_entity.type
_entity.pdbx_description
1 polymer ?
#
loop_
_entity_poly.entity_id
_entity_poly.type
_entity_poly.pdbx_seq_one_letter_code
_entity_poly.pdbx_strand_id
1 'polypeptide(L)'
;MPYRRPGRDRGQVAIEYLGFIPVLLIVGLAGIQLGAVAYAAEQAGTAARAGARAASLDQSYAQACADAVSGGLSVSCSSAEGGDSVTVTATVHIPTVVWDLGSATKSATMPLDH
;
A
#
# COMPACT_ATOMS: atom_id res chain seq x y z
N MET A 1 -21.49 18.96 -47.23
CA MET A 1 -21.15 18.95 -45.82
C MET A 1 -21.59 20.24 -45.18
N PRO A 2 -22.42 20.19 -44.17
CA PRO A 2 -22.81 21.41 -43.51
C PRO A 2 -21.65 22.09 -42.88
N TYR A 3 -21.59 23.39 -43.01
CA TYR A 3 -20.55 24.21 -42.48
C TYR A 3 -20.71 24.32 -40.95
N ARG A 4 -19.66 23.98 -40.22
CA ARG A 4 -19.65 24.12 -38.79
C ARG A 4 -19.04 25.43 -38.37
N ARG A 5 -19.73 26.11 -37.46
CA ARG A 5 -19.23 27.38 -36.93
C ARG A 5 -18.12 27.09 -35.94
N PRO A 6 -16.89 27.61 -36.13
CA PRO A 6 -15.76 27.28 -35.26
C PRO A 6 -16.00 27.62 -33.78
N GLY A 7 -16.71 28.70 -33.49
CA GLY A 7 -17.01 29.06 -32.11
C GLY A 7 -17.89 28.09 -31.37
N ARG A 8 -18.80 27.42 -32.11
CA ARG A 8 -19.70 26.43 -31.54
C ARG A 8 -18.98 25.16 -31.16
N ASP A 9 -18.06 24.72 -32.03
CA ASP A 9 -17.24 23.54 -31.77
C ASP A 9 -16.31 23.78 -30.58
N ARG A 10 -15.74 24.96 -30.44
CA ARG A 10 -14.89 25.31 -29.31
C ARG A 10 -15.64 25.28 -28.00
N GLY A 11 -16.87 25.80 -27.97
CA GLY A 11 -17.69 25.78 -26.76
C GLY A 11 -18.00 24.34 -26.31
N GLN A 12 -18.31 23.48 -27.27
CA GLN A 12 -18.64 22.09 -27.02
C GLN A 12 -17.42 21.31 -26.48
N VAL A 13 -16.25 21.52 -27.09
CA VAL A 13 -15.00 20.89 -26.65
C VAL A 13 -14.65 21.38 -25.26
N ALA A 14 -14.80 22.67 -24.96
CA ALA A 14 -14.52 23.22 -23.64
C ALA A 14 -15.43 22.61 -22.57
N ILE A 15 -16.70 22.40 -22.86
CA ILE A 15 -17.63 21.78 -21.93
C ILE A 15 -17.24 20.31 -21.69
N GLU A 16 -16.84 19.59 -22.74
CA GLU A 16 -16.37 18.22 -22.62
C GLU A 16 -15.11 18.14 -21.77
N TYR A 17 -14.18 19.05 -21.97
CA TYR A 17 -12.97 19.12 -21.16
C TYR A 17 -13.31 19.39 -19.70
N LEU A 18 -14.19 20.34 -19.44
CA LEU A 18 -14.58 20.67 -18.07
C LEU A 18 -15.26 19.51 -17.37
N GLY A 19 -16.02 18.70 -18.12
CA GLY A 19 -16.64 17.47 -17.58
C GLY A 19 -15.67 16.32 -17.43
N PHE A 20 -14.65 16.27 -18.29
CA PHE A 20 -13.72 15.16 -18.35
C PHE A 20 -12.59 15.28 -17.32
N ILE A 21 -12.11 16.50 -17.07
CA ILE A 21 -11.00 16.74 -16.14
C ILE A 21 -11.33 16.25 -14.72
N PRO A 22 -12.49 16.58 -14.13
CA PRO A 22 -12.81 16.04 -12.79
C PRO A 22 -12.86 14.53 -12.77
N VAL A 23 -13.36 13.89 -13.82
CA VAL A 23 -13.42 12.43 -13.91
C VAL A 23 -12.02 11.86 -13.94
N LEU A 24 -11.12 12.45 -14.74
CA LEU A 24 -9.72 12.00 -14.79
C LEU A 24 -9.03 12.15 -13.44
N LEU A 25 -9.29 13.24 -12.73
CA LEU A 25 -8.70 13.46 -11.41
C LEU A 25 -9.19 12.42 -10.42
N ILE A 26 -10.47 12.10 -10.43
CA ILE A 26 -11.04 11.08 -9.54
C ILE A 26 -10.42 9.72 -9.84
N VAL A 27 -10.34 9.35 -11.11
CA VAL A 27 -9.74 8.08 -11.53
C VAL A 27 -8.25 8.02 -11.14
N GLY A 28 -7.53 9.11 -11.37
CA GLY A 28 -6.12 9.20 -11.00
C GLY A 28 -5.90 9.04 -9.51
N LEU A 29 -6.69 9.75 -8.70
CA LEU A 29 -6.58 9.64 -7.25
C LEU A 29 -6.95 8.26 -6.75
N ALA A 30 -7.98 7.65 -7.34
CA ALA A 30 -8.34 6.27 -7.00
C ALA A 30 -7.22 5.30 -7.33
N GLY A 31 -6.56 5.49 -8.48
CA GLY A 31 -5.42 4.67 -8.88
C GLY A 31 -4.24 4.81 -7.92
N ILE A 32 -3.93 6.03 -7.49
CA ILE A 32 -2.86 6.28 -6.52
C ILE A 32 -3.21 5.63 -5.18
N GLN A 33 -4.47 5.73 -4.74
CA GLN A 33 -4.89 5.13 -3.48
C GLN A 33 -4.78 3.60 -3.53
N LEU A 34 -5.16 2.97 -4.65
CA LEU A 34 -5.00 1.54 -4.84
C LEU A 34 -3.53 1.14 -4.86
N GLY A 35 -2.68 1.96 -5.48
CA GLY A 35 -1.24 1.75 -5.46
C GLY A 35 -0.68 1.83 -4.06
N ALA A 36 -1.19 2.74 -3.24
CA ALA A 36 -0.77 2.86 -1.85
C ALA A 36 -1.13 1.61 -1.05
N VAL A 37 -2.32 1.03 -1.29
CA VAL A 37 -2.74 -0.22 -0.65
C VAL A 37 -1.79 -1.36 -1.03
N ALA A 38 -1.50 -1.51 -2.32
CA ALA A 38 -0.60 -2.56 -2.80
C ALA A 38 0.81 -2.39 -2.23
N TYR A 39 1.30 -1.17 -2.20
CA TYR A 39 2.62 -0.86 -1.65
C TYR A 39 2.69 -1.21 -0.15
N ALA A 40 1.68 -0.81 0.62
CA ALA A 40 1.64 -1.13 2.04
C ALA A 40 1.58 -2.63 2.27
N ALA A 41 0.81 -3.35 1.46
CA ALA A 41 0.71 -4.82 1.56
C ALA A 41 2.06 -5.48 1.27
N GLU A 42 2.79 -5.01 0.26
CA GLU A 42 4.11 -5.53 -0.06
C GLU A 42 5.10 -5.25 1.07
N GLN A 43 5.07 -4.04 1.62
CA GLN A 43 5.95 -3.68 2.73
C GLN A 43 5.63 -4.50 3.97
N ALA A 44 4.35 -4.74 4.25
CA ALA A 44 3.95 -5.58 5.37
C ALA A 44 4.45 -7.02 5.19
N GLY A 45 4.37 -7.56 3.99
CA GLY A 45 4.89 -8.89 3.67
C GLY A 45 6.39 -8.97 3.87
N THR A 46 7.13 -7.99 3.40
CA THR A 46 8.58 -7.91 3.55
C THR A 46 8.96 -7.82 5.03
N ALA A 47 8.27 -6.96 5.79
CA ALA A 47 8.51 -6.80 7.22
C ALA A 47 8.22 -8.10 7.98
N ALA A 48 7.11 -8.77 7.65
CA ALA A 48 6.75 -10.03 8.30
C ALA A 48 7.81 -11.11 8.07
N ARG A 49 8.30 -11.23 6.85
CA ARG A 49 9.36 -12.19 6.54
C ARG A 49 10.67 -11.87 7.26
N ALA A 50 11.05 -10.60 7.27
CA ALA A 50 12.27 -10.18 7.98
C ALA A 50 12.14 -10.43 9.47
N GLY A 51 10.98 -10.10 10.05
CA GLY A 51 10.71 -10.32 11.46
C GLY A 51 10.69 -11.79 11.82
N ALA A 52 10.05 -12.62 10.99
CA ALA A 52 10.00 -14.06 11.23
C ALA A 52 11.39 -14.70 11.20
N ARG A 53 12.21 -14.25 10.24
CA ARG A 53 13.59 -14.74 10.15
C ARG A 53 14.38 -14.35 11.38
N ALA A 54 14.27 -13.10 11.82
CA ALA A 54 14.97 -12.63 13.02
C ALA A 54 14.50 -13.40 14.26
N ALA A 55 13.19 -13.60 14.39
CA ALA A 55 12.63 -14.35 15.51
C ALA A 55 13.12 -15.80 15.51
N SER A 56 13.21 -16.43 14.33
CA SER A 56 13.69 -17.81 14.23
C SER A 56 15.16 -17.93 14.64
N LEU A 57 15.94 -16.87 14.52
CA LEU A 57 17.33 -16.83 14.90
C LEU A 57 17.55 -16.20 16.29
N ASP A 58 16.46 -16.03 17.05
CA ASP A 58 16.48 -15.45 18.39
C ASP A 58 17.04 -14.02 18.40
N GLN A 59 16.72 -13.28 17.34
CA GLN A 59 17.08 -11.86 17.21
C GLN A 59 15.81 -11.01 17.37
N SER A 60 16.00 -9.67 17.44
CA SER A 60 14.88 -8.77 17.61
C SER A 60 14.03 -8.71 16.34
N TYR A 61 12.84 -9.30 16.38
CA TYR A 61 11.92 -9.27 15.26
C TYR A 61 11.36 -7.86 15.04
N ALA A 62 11.16 -7.10 16.11
CA ALA A 62 10.64 -5.74 16.02
C ALA A 62 11.60 -4.83 15.26
N GLN A 63 12.88 -4.94 15.56
CA GLN A 63 13.90 -4.15 14.86
C GLN A 63 14.03 -4.57 13.40
N ALA A 64 14.00 -5.87 13.13
CA ALA A 64 14.08 -6.38 11.77
C ALA A 64 12.87 -5.92 10.93
N CYS A 65 11.67 -5.92 11.51
CA CYS A 65 10.48 -5.40 10.85
C CYS A 65 10.65 -3.93 10.49
N ALA A 66 11.09 -3.13 11.45
CA ALA A 66 11.24 -1.69 11.26
C ALA A 66 12.28 -1.39 10.18
N ASP A 67 13.40 -2.13 10.17
CA ASP A 67 14.46 -1.93 9.19
C ASP A 67 14.08 -2.37 7.79
N ALA A 68 13.10 -3.26 7.66
CA ALA A 68 12.70 -3.81 6.37
C ALA A 68 11.70 -2.91 5.63
N VAL A 69 11.10 -1.94 6.31
CA VAL A 69 10.08 -1.08 5.74
C VAL A 69 10.70 0.20 5.22
N SER A 70 10.34 0.58 4.00
CA SER A 70 10.85 1.80 3.36
C SER A 70 10.30 3.06 4.02
N GLY A 71 11.12 4.10 3.98
CA GLY A 71 10.94 5.35 4.68
C GLY A 71 9.54 5.89 4.84
N GLY A 72 9.22 6.34 6.02
CA GLY A 72 7.98 7.03 6.33
C GLY A 72 6.79 6.15 6.65
N LEU A 73 6.84 4.85 6.35
CA LEU A 73 5.75 3.96 6.69
C LEU A 73 5.89 3.50 8.14
N SER A 74 4.79 3.55 8.87
CA SER A 74 4.77 3.01 10.22
C SER A 74 4.41 1.52 10.16
N VAL A 75 5.20 0.70 10.86
CA VAL A 75 4.99 -0.73 10.93
C VAL A 75 4.95 -1.17 12.38
N SER A 76 4.06 -2.09 12.68
CA SER A 76 4.06 -2.78 13.96
C SER A 76 4.08 -4.27 13.69
N CYS A 77 4.87 -4.99 14.49
CA CYS A 77 5.02 -6.43 14.34
C CYS A 77 4.74 -7.11 15.67
N SER A 78 4.09 -8.25 15.61
CA SER A 78 3.87 -9.11 16.74
C SER A 78 4.31 -10.53 16.38
N SER A 79 4.73 -11.30 17.37
CA SER A 79 5.16 -12.65 17.14
C SER A 79 4.34 -13.63 17.98
N ALA A 80 4.15 -14.81 17.44
CA ALA A 80 3.51 -15.93 18.14
C ALA A 80 4.31 -17.19 17.88
N GLU A 81 4.76 -17.86 18.93
CA GLU A 81 5.48 -19.11 18.81
C GLU A 81 4.51 -20.27 18.98
N GLY A 82 4.67 -21.28 18.14
CA GLY A 82 3.88 -22.49 18.24
C GLY A 82 4.77 -23.68 17.97
N GLY A 83 5.16 -24.41 19.01
CA GLY A 83 6.00 -25.59 18.86
C GLY A 83 7.34 -25.26 18.21
N ASP A 84 7.53 -25.72 16.99
CA ASP A 84 8.80 -25.59 16.28
C ASP A 84 8.86 -24.39 15.36
N SER A 85 7.86 -23.51 15.40
CA SER A 85 7.80 -22.39 14.46
C SER A 85 7.43 -21.10 15.16
N VAL A 86 7.76 -19.99 14.51
CA VAL A 86 7.35 -18.67 14.94
C VAL A 86 6.64 -17.98 13.78
N THR A 87 5.53 -17.31 14.08
CA THR A 87 4.79 -16.53 13.12
C THR A 87 4.89 -15.06 13.51
N VAL A 88 5.35 -14.23 12.58
CA VAL A 88 5.39 -12.79 12.78
C VAL A 88 4.34 -12.15 11.88
N THR A 89 3.51 -11.33 12.49
CA THR A 89 2.48 -10.58 11.80
C THR A 89 2.89 -9.12 11.76
N ALA A 90 2.98 -8.58 10.56
CA ALA A 90 3.34 -7.17 10.35
C ALA A 90 2.11 -6.40 9.88
N THR A 91 1.89 -5.24 10.47
CA THR A 91 0.82 -4.33 10.10
C THR A 91 1.43 -3.01 9.68
N VAL A 92 1.16 -2.60 8.44
CA VAL A 92 1.68 -1.35 7.89
C VAL A 92 0.48 -0.44 7.58
N HIS A 93 0.53 0.79 8.08
CA HIS A 93 -0.52 1.76 7.79
C HIS A 93 -0.51 2.14 6.31
N ILE A 94 -1.67 2.06 5.68
CA ILE A 94 -1.83 2.43 4.27
C ILE A 94 -1.80 3.96 4.17
N PRO A 95 -0.87 4.54 3.37
CA PRO A 95 -0.82 5.99 3.24
C PRO A 95 -2.14 6.56 2.75
N THR A 96 -2.62 7.61 3.41
CA THR A 96 -3.87 8.27 3.07
C THR A 96 -3.61 9.24 1.92
N VAL A 97 -4.25 8.99 0.78
CA VAL A 97 -4.23 9.91 -0.36
C VAL A 97 -5.56 10.66 -0.42
N VAL A 98 -6.65 9.91 -0.46
CA VAL A 98 -8.01 10.45 -0.47
C VAL A 98 -8.78 9.95 0.74
N TRP A 99 -8.67 8.67 1.02
CA TRP A 99 -9.33 8.02 2.14
C TRP A 99 -8.32 7.32 3.02
N ASP A 100 -8.65 7.25 4.29
CA ASP A 100 -7.94 6.40 5.23
C ASP A 100 -8.53 5.00 5.13
N LEU A 101 -7.79 4.10 4.49
CA LEU A 101 -8.22 2.72 4.30
C LEU A 101 -7.70 1.78 5.38
N GLY A 102 -7.06 2.34 6.42
CA GLY A 102 -6.58 1.54 7.53
C GLY A 102 -5.18 1.01 7.31
N SER A 103 -5.02 -0.29 7.49
CA SER A 103 -3.70 -0.92 7.50
C SER A 103 -3.71 -2.20 6.70
N ALA A 104 -2.55 -2.55 6.15
CA ALA A 104 -2.30 -3.83 5.51
C ALA A 104 -1.59 -4.74 6.50
N THR A 105 -2.05 -5.98 6.60
CA THR A 105 -1.51 -6.96 7.54
C THR A 105 -1.07 -8.21 6.78
N LYS A 106 0.15 -8.65 7.05
CA LYS A 106 0.71 -9.88 6.48
C LYS A 106 1.42 -10.66 7.56
N SER A 107 1.43 -11.97 7.40
CA SER A 107 2.08 -12.86 8.33
C SER A 107 3.09 -13.76 7.61
N ALA A 108 4.17 -14.09 8.29
CA ALA A 108 5.14 -15.05 7.80
C ALA A 108 5.52 -15.99 8.92
N THR A 109 5.66 -17.26 8.59
CA THR A 109 6.00 -18.32 9.56
C THR A 109 7.34 -18.91 9.17
N MET A 110 8.21 -19.03 10.15
CA MET A 110 9.53 -19.66 9.97
C MET A 110 9.71 -20.74 11.03
N PRO A 111 10.42 -21.84 10.70
CA PRO A 111 10.78 -22.80 11.73
C PRO A 111 11.75 -22.18 12.71
N LEU A 112 11.62 -22.54 13.97
CA LEU A 112 12.56 -22.11 14.99
C LEU A 112 13.88 -22.83 14.80
N ASP A 113 14.97 -22.05 14.83
CA ASP A 113 16.31 -22.53 14.49
C ASP A 113 17.29 -22.30 15.63
N HIS A 114 16.77 -22.34 16.87
CA HIS A 114 17.59 -22.15 18.05
C HIS A 114 17.20 -23.08 19.19
#